data_83617e733f649a2699d594f8a5d59f69
#
_entry.id   83617e733f649a2699d594f8a5d59f69
#
_cell.length_a   1.000
_cell.length_b   1.000
_cell.length_c   1.000
_cell.angle_alpha   90.00
_cell.angle_beta   90.00
_cell.angle_gamma   90.00
#
_symmetry.space_group_name_H-M   'P 1'
#
loop_
_entity.id
_entity.type
_entity.pdbx_description
1 polymer ?
#
loop_
_entity_poly.entity_id
_entity_poly.type
_entity_poly.pdbx_seq_one_letter_code
_entity_poly.pdbx_strand_id
1 'polypeptide(L)'
;MTSTLTSKPAITPSTMLPDVLRSYPGLRRVFDRYGLRGCGGTNGPAETIEFFARAHGVDRDSLVNELNDAAAHPSSEENAATSARDRLAELGDTIYRRFFKAGVVVVLTAGAAWGALLLLRIGWNKAFTSISIHDVNAHGHAQIFGWVGLFVMGFAYQAFPRMKHTNLWRPDLAVMSFYLMVFGIFARAIGEPLFDLPMFRELAVAAGLAEIAAICIFVAVLLNTFRISGKPYERHEVFIVAALGFFFFQAIYDLGLLYATTAAIDRSQLLHLVATYQAPLRDLQIHGFALLMILGVGIRMFPALFGMARPRPRLVTGSFVVMVVAILGEAAFFLVMRRTGDYRWAIPMYASMVGLAAASVALTFRWGFLARPTETDRSTKFVRFAVAWLHTSMILLVLVPVYMRVVLPGAGSLSPSGQDALAIGFSHAYYGAVRHAITVGFISLMILGMAGKVVPTLNGVDIRRLRGLWIPFLLVNAGCLMRVAFQIATDFREWAYPVAGVSGLLELSGIAIWGIHLWRIMNGWKPADQPVIRPTRITADDKIGLIVDWFPETLPVLVSKGFTPLANPAMRRTIARAVSVRMAAAHHQLDLEALLEELNAVAFGCQSANAAPDRPSGVSLTVLNHA
;
A
#
# COMPACT_ATOMS: atom_id res chain seq x y z
N MET A 1 0.98 11.83 58.05
CA MET A 1 0.36 11.52 56.70
C MET A 1 1.49 11.27 55.74
N THR A 2 1.91 10.03 55.62
CA THR A 2 2.95 9.58 54.69
C THR A 2 2.29 9.34 53.32
N SER A 3 2.56 10.25 52.40
CA SER A 3 2.20 10.10 50.97
C SER A 3 2.92 8.88 50.41
N THR A 4 2.17 7.82 50.13
CA THR A 4 2.66 6.69 49.34
C THR A 4 2.90 7.18 47.92
N LEU A 5 4.14 7.49 47.59
CA LEU A 5 4.60 7.66 46.21
C LEU A 5 4.43 6.32 45.49
N THR A 6 3.32 6.15 44.75
CA THR A 6 3.18 5.06 43.80
C THR A 6 4.26 5.24 42.74
N SER A 7 5.29 4.40 42.79
CA SER A 7 6.31 4.38 41.73
C SER A 7 5.65 4.11 40.38
N LYS A 8 5.79 5.06 39.46
CA LYS A 8 5.28 4.88 38.09
C LYS A 8 5.96 3.65 37.48
N PRO A 9 5.23 2.80 36.74
CA PRO A 9 5.77 1.56 36.22
C PRO A 9 6.94 1.81 35.26
N ALA A 10 7.99 1.00 35.35
CA ALA A 10 9.15 1.06 34.46
C ALA A 10 8.70 0.81 33.00
N ILE A 11 9.29 1.55 32.07
CA ILE A 11 9.04 1.40 30.64
C ILE A 11 9.78 0.16 30.15
N THR A 12 9.06 -0.76 29.50
CA THR A 12 9.58 -2.02 28.93
C THR A 12 9.40 -2.05 27.42
N PRO A 13 10.09 -2.93 26.69
CA PRO A 13 9.89 -3.08 25.23
C PRO A 13 8.43 -3.35 24.83
N SER A 14 7.68 -4.07 25.66
CA SER A 14 6.27 -4.41 25.41
C SER A 14 5.29 -3.30 25.80
N THR A 15 5.74 -2.26 26.48
CA THR A 15 4.88 -1.13 26.87
C THR A 15 4.34 -0.42 25.61
N MET A 16 3.06 -0.08 25.64
CA MET A 16 2.42 0.64 24.53
C MET A 16 2.88 2.11 24.54
N LEU A 17 3.31 2.63 23.39
CA LEU A 17 3.76 4.01 23.24
C LEU A 17 2.72 5.04 23.71
N PRO A 18 1.39 4.89 23.42
CA PRO A 18 0.38 5.77 23.98
C PRO A 18 0.30 5.76 25.50
N ASP A 19 0.61 4.65 26.14
CA ASP A 19 0.58 4.56 27.60
C ASP A 19 1.77 5.31 28.21
N VAL A 20 2.95 5.20 27.56
CA VAL A 20 4.13 5.98 27.93
C VAL A 20 3.85 7.48 27.84
N LEU A 21 3.31 7.95 26.70
CA LEU A 21 3.05 9.37 26.49
C LEU A 21 1.93 9.94 27.38
N ARG A 22 0.97 9.11 27.79
CA ARG A 22 -0.02 9.52 28.80
C ARG A 22 0.57 9.65 30.20
N SER A 23 1.46 8.73 30.55
CA SER A 23 2.10 8.74 31.88
C SER A 23 3.24 9.75 31.99
N TYR A 24 3.94 9.99 30.88
CA TYR A 24 5.13 10.84 30.79
C TYR A 24 5.07 11.71 29.51
N PRO A 25 4.25 12.79 29.45
CA PRO A 25 4.11 13.61 28.24
C PRO A 25 5.43 14.21 27.73
N GLY A 26 6.36 14.55 28.64
CA GLY A 26 7.68 15.09 28.32
C GLY A 26 8.57 14.14 27.50
N LEU A 27 8.32 12.81 27.55
CA LEU A 27 9.06 11.83 26.76
C LEU A 27 8.76 11.92 25.27
N ARG A 28 7.74 12.70 24.86
CA ARG A 28 7.47 12.98 23.46
C ARG A 28 8.73 13.45 22.71
N ARG A 29 9.57 14.26 23.35
CA ARG A 29 10.82 14.79 22.77
C ARG A 29 11.82 13.68 22.42
N VAL A 30 11.89 12.62 23.25
CA VAL A 30 12.76 11.46 22.99
C VAL A 30 12.30 10.76 21.73
N PHE A 31 11.02 10.43 21.63
CA PHE A 31 10.46 9.78 20.46
C PHE A 31 10.57 10.64 19.18
N ASP A 32 10.39 11.95 19.29
CA ASP A 32 10.48 12.86 18.14
C ASP A 32 11.88 12.92 17.53
N ARG A 33 12.94 12.77 18.36
CA ARG A 33 14.32 12.61 17.87
C ARG A 33 14.51 11.36 17.01
N TYR A 34 13.76 10.31 17.30
CA TYR A 34 13.75 9.05 16.55
C TYR A 34 12.67 8.97 15.48
N GLY A 35 12.02 10.09 15.12
CA GLY A 35 11.13 10.20 13.99
C GLY A 35 9.65 10.00 14.29
N LEU A 36 9.21 10.07 15.57
CA LEU A 36 7.78 9.99 15.91
C LEU A 36 6.97 11.15 15.32
N ARG A 37 7.48 12.32 15.36
CA ARG A 37 6.96 13.63 14.88
C ARG A 37 5.61 13.55 14.14
N GLY A 38 4.54 14.16 14.69
CA GLY A 38 3.21 14.17 14.10
C GLY A 38 2.54 12.81 13.90
N CYS A 39 3.23 11.71 14.16
CA CYS A 39 2.68 10.37 14.04
C CYS A 39 1.78 10.05 15.23
N GLY A 40 0.55 9.60 14.95
CA GLY A 40 -0.40 9.15 15.96
C GLY A 40 -1.05 10.24 16.83
N GLY A 41 -0.88 11.52 16.50
CA GLY A 41 -1.40 12.64 17.29
C GLY A 41 -0.71 12.79 18.64
N THR A 42 -1.40 13.39 19.63
CA THR A 42 -0.84 13.70 20.96
C THR A 42 -0.30 12.46 21.69
N ASN A 43 -0.96 11.32 21.56
CA ASN A 43 -0.60 10.09 22.27
C ASN A 43 0.30 9.16 21.44
N GLY A 44 0.69 9.54 20.22
CA GLY A 44 1.45 8.67 19.33
C GLY A 44 0.65 7.52 18.73
N PRO A 45 1.30 6.67 17.90
CA PRO A 45 0.66 5.51 17.29
C PRO A 45 0.42 4.39 18.30
N ALA A 46 -0.63 3.59 18.09
CA ALA A 46 -0.98 2.45 18.94
C ALA A 46 -0.07 1.25 18.66
N GLU A 47 1.19 1.34 19.09
CA GLU A 47 2.22 0.31 18.91
C GLU A 47 3.10 0.19 20.17
N THR A 48 3.83 -0.91 20.29
CA THR A 48 4.78 -1.11 21.41
C THR A 48 6.08 -0.36 21.16
N ILE A 49 6.84 -0.11 22.23
CA ILE A 49 8.20 0.50 22.13
C ILE A 49 9.11 -0.36 21.25
N GLU A 50 9.03 -1.69 21.36
CA GLU A 50 9.79 -2.61 20.50
C GLU A 50 9.44 -2.46 19.02
N PHE A 51 8.13 -2.35 18.70
CA PHE A 51 7.71 -2.14 17.33
C PHE A 51 8.21 -0.79 16.79
N PHE A 52 8.07 0.28 17.60
CA PHE A 52 8.59 1.60 17.25
C PHE A 52 10.11 1.55 16.97
N ALA A 53 10.90 0.97 17.87
CA ALA A 53 12.34 0.85 17.69
C ALA A 53 12.71 0.13 16.39
N ARG A 54 12.04 -0.99 16.10
CA ARG A 54 12.22 -1.76 14.87
C ARG A 54 11.81 -0.96 13.61
N ALA A 55 10.66 -0.30 13.66
CA ALA A 55 10.13 0.48 12.52
C ALA A 55 11.04 1.67 12.18
N HIS A 56 11.57 2.32 13.21
CA HIS A 56 12.43 3.50 13.05
C HIS A 56 13.93 3.16 12.96
N GLY A 57 14.33 1.87 13.12
CA GLY A 57 15.72 1.44 13.04
C GLY A 57 16.58 1.92 14.20
N VAL A 58 15.99 2.00 15.39
CA VAL A 58 16.64 2.37 16.64
C VAL A 58 16.99 1.10 17.42
N ASP A 59 18.10 1.10 18.15
CA ASP A 59 18.40 0.02 19.08
C ASP A 59 17.38 0.02 20.22
N ARG A 60 16.75 -1.15 20.43
CA ARG A 60 15.66 -1.32 21.37
C ARG A 60 16.07 -1.01 22.81
N ASP A 61 17.20 -1.56 23.22
CA ASP A 61 17.61 -1.50 24.62
C ASP A 61 18.14 -0.10 24.96
N SER A 62 18.85 0.53 24.04
CA SER A 62 19.25 1.94 24.15
C SER A 62 18.06 2.88 24.26
N LEU A 63 17.01 2.67 23.45
CA LEU A 63 15.80 3.49 23.52
C LEU A 63 15.06 3.32 24.87
N VAL A 64 14.92 2.09 25.34
CA VAL A 64 14.24 1.80 26.63
C VAL A 64 15.00 2.42 27.80
N ASN A 65 16.34 2.32 27.80
CA ASN A 65 17.18 2.94 28.83
C ASN A 65 17.02 4.46 28.79
N GLU A 66 17.13 5.09 27.62
CA GLU A 66 16.97 6.54 27.49
C GLU A 66 15.57 7.03 27.93
N LEU A 67 14.52 6.27 27.64
CA LEU A 67 13.16 6.59 28.10
C LEU A 67 13.01 6.51 29.61
N ASN A 68 13.59 5.48 30.26
CA ASN A 68 13.55 5.34 31.70
C ASN A 68 14.39 6.42 32.38
N ASP A 69 15.57 6.75 31.87
CA ASP A 69 16.41 7.83 32.38
C ASP A 69 15.72 9.19 32.29
N ALA A 70 15.11 9.49 31.13
CA ALA A 70 14.37 10.74 30.95
C ALA A 70 13.06 10.79 31.77
N ALA A 71 12.46 9.64 32.08
CA ALA A 71 11.31 9.56 32.97
C ALA A 71 11.68 9.81 34.44
N ALA A 72 12.90 9.39 34.85
CA ALA A 72 13.44 9.64 36.19
C ALA A 72 13.87 11.11 36.39
N HIS A 73 14.33 11.78 35.32
CA HIS A 73 14.84 13.15 35.36
C HIS A 73 14.07 14.08 34.41
N PRO A 74 12.82 14.46 34.75
CA PRO A 74 12.01 15.33 33.88
C PRO A 74 12.63 16.73 33.79
N SER A 75 12.98 17.16 32.57
CA SER A 75 13.51 18.50 32.32
C SER A 75 12.39 19.56 32.42
N SER A 76 12.66 20.67 33.11
CA SER A 76 11.73 21.75 33.46
C SER A 76 11.38 22.73 32.32
N GLU A 77 11.65 22.40 31.05
CA GLU A 77 11.36 23.28 29.92
C GLU A 77 9.96 22.99 29.32
N GLU A 78 8.93 23.42 29.99
CA GLU A 78 7.56 23.52 29.47
C GLU A 78 7.26 24.97 29.08
N ASN A 79 6.70 25.17 27.87
CA ASN A 79 6.18 26.42 27.30
C ASN A 79 7.16 27.32 26.53
N ALA A 80 7.56 26.89 25.33
CA ALA A 80 7.94 27.83 24.29
C ALA A 80 6.79 27.99 23.26
N ALA A 81 6.40 29.22 23.00
CA ALA A 81 5.39 29.56 22.00
C ALA A 81 5.73 28.91 20.64
N THR A 82 4.74 28.36 19.96
CA THR A 82 4.88 27.67 18.67
C THR A 82 5.54 28.59 17.65
N SER A 83 6.80 28.38 17.35
CA SER A 83 7.57 29.19 16.43
C SER A 83 7.12 28.95 14.96
N ALA A 84 7.45 29.87 14.04
CA ALA A 84 7.22 29.65 12.62
C ALA A 84 7.87 28.35 12.11
N ARG A 85 8.96 27.92 12.77
CA ARG A 85 9.68 26.68 12.50
C ARG A 85 8.87 25.46 12.89
N ASP A 86 8.11 25.52 13.98
CA ASP A 86 7.23 24.43 14.44
C ASP A 86 6.02 24.27 13.51
N ARG A 87 5.45 25.37 13.01
CA ARG A 87 4.37 25.34 12.01
C ARG A 87 4.80 24.70 10.70
N LEU A 88 6.01 24.94 10.23
CA LEU A 88 6.56 24.29 9.04
C LEU A 88 6.82 22.79 9.27
N ALA A 89 7.27 22.42 10.45
CA ALA A 89 7.45 21.00 10.84
C ALA A 89 6.08 20.27 10.87
N GLU A 90 5.07 20.88 11.46
CA GLU A 90 3.69 20.35 11.50
C GLU A 90 3.09 20.21 10.09
N LEU A 91 3.36 21.16 9.20
CA LEU A 91 2.97 21.07 7.80
C LEU A 91 3.61 19.85 7.12
N GLY A 92 4.91 19.60 7.34
CA GLY A 92 5.62 18.42 6.85
C GLY A 92 5.03 17.12 7.38
N ASP A 93 4.59 17.11 8.63
CA ASP A 93 4.05 15.92 9.30
C ASP A 93 2.66 15.49 8.80
N THR A 94 1.91 16.40 8.19
CA THR A 94 0.54 16.13 7.70
C THR A 94 0.41 16.16 6.18
N ILE A 95 1.48 16.51 5.47
CA ILE A 95 1.47 16.77 4.03
C ILE A 95 0.96 15.59 3.21
N TYR A 96 1.25 14.34 3.60
CA TYR A 96 0.82 13.14 2.90
C TYR A 96 -0.69 13.07 2.70
N ARG A 97 -1.49 13.65 3.61
CA ARG A 97 -2.97 13.63 3.53
C ARG A 97 -3.46 14.30 2.25
N ARG A 98 -2.82 15.41 1.81
CA ARG A 98 -3.18 16.13 0.58
C ARG A 98 -2.94 15.25 -0.64
N PHE A 99 -1.76 14.64 -0.74
CA PHE A 99 -1.37 13.76 -1.83
C PHE A 99 -2.24 12.50 -1.91
N PHE A 100 -2.46 11.83 -0.78
CA PHE A 100 -3.26 10.60 -0.74
C PHE A 100 -4.73 10.86 -1.07
N LYS A 101 -5.31 11.96 -0.57
CA LYS A 101 -6.68 12.35 -0.92
C LYS A 101 -6.80 12.67 -2.41
N ALA A 102 -5.87 13.44 -2.96
CA ALA A 102 -5.86 13.73 -4.39
C ALA A 102 -5.67 12.46 -5.23
N GLY A 103 -4.76 11.55 -4.82
CA GLY A 103 -4.59 10.25 -5.49
C GLY A 103 -5.86 9.40 -5.49
N VAL A 104 -6.61 9.38 -4.37
CA VAL A 104 -7.93 8.73 -4.31
C VAL A 104 -8.93 9.38 -5.26
N VAL A 105 -8.98 10.71 -5.33
CA VAL A 105 -9.88 11.41 -6.27
C VAL A 105 -9.49 11.11 -7.70
N VAL A 106 -8.21 11.17 -8.05
CA VAL A 106 -7.74 10.90 -9.42
C VAL A 106 -8.06 9.48 -9.84
N VAL A 107 -7.79 8.46 -8.99
CA VAL A 107 -8.07 7.07 -9.34
C VAL A 107 -9.57 6.80 -9.51
N LEU A 108 -10.42 7.47 -8.75
CA LEU A 108 -11.88 7.36 -8.84
C LEU A 108 -12.52 8.23 -9.94
N THR A 109 -11.73 9.02 -10.67
CA THR A 109 -12.19 9.88 -11.78
C THR A 109 -11.40 9.57 -13.06
N ALA A 110 -10.36 10.32 -13.36
CA ALA A 110 -9.53 10.20 -14.57
C ALA A 110 -8.70 8.90 -14.64
N GLY A 111 -8.48 8.24 -13.50
CA GLY A 111 -7.79 6.96 -13.41
C GLY A 111 -8.69 5.76 -13.66
N ALA A 112 -8.95 4.93 -12.64
CA ALA A 112 -9.65 3.65 -12.79
C ALA A 112 -11.09 3.79 -13.30
N ALA A 113 -11.82 4.86 -12.95
CA ALA A 113 -13.17 5.06 -13.46
C ALA A 113 -13.19 5.30 -14.98
N TRP A 114 -12.31 6.18 -15.48
CA TRP A 114 -12.16 6.39 -16.91
C TRP A 114 -11.72 5.11 -17.63
N GLY A 115 -10.72 4.40 -17.08
CA GLY A 115 -10.29 3.10 -17.60
C GLY A 115 -11.39 2.04 -17.63
N ALA A 116 -12.25 1.98 -16.63
CA ALA A 116 -13.40 1.08 -16.61
C ALA A 116 -14.41 1.40 -17.71
N LEU A 117 -14.68 2.69 -17.97
CA LEU A 117 -15.55 3.12 -19.08
C LEU A 117 -14.96 2.75 -20.44
N LEU A 118 -13.65 2.99 -20.66
CA LEU A 118 -12.97 2.59 -21.90
C LEU A 118 -13.03 1.07 -22.09
N LEU A 119 -12.86 0.33 -21.01
CA LEU A 119 -12.88 -1.13 -21.03
C LEU A 119 -14.28 -1.69 -21.30
N LEU A 120 -15.32 -1.08 -20.75
CA LEU A 120 -16.72 -1.41 -21.08
C LEU A 120 -17.00 -1.16 -22.56
N ARG A 121 -16.50 -0.04 -23.13
CA ARG A 121 -16.63 0.27 -24.55
C ARG A 121 -15.91 -0.76 -25.42
N ILE A 122 -14.71 -1.19 -25.06
CA ILE A 122 -13.98 -2.28 -25.71
C ILE A 122 -14.81 -3.58 -25.63
N GLY A 123 -15.33 -3.91 -24.45
CA GLY A 123 -16.14 -5.11 -24.20
C GLY A 123 -17.42 -5.14 -25.04
N TRP A 124 -18.09 -4.01 -25.17
CA TRP A 124 -19.31 -3.88 -25.96
C TRP A 124 -19.06 -4.00 -27.48
N ASN A 125 -18.05 -3.27 -27.98
CA ASN A 125 -17.71 -3.26 -29.39
C ASN A 125 -16.84 -4.45 -29.83
N LYS A 126 -16.36 -5.26 -28.87
CA LYS A 126 -15.46 -6.40 -29.11
C LYS A 126 -14.19 -6.04 -29.90
N ALA A 127 -13.68 -4.83 -29.71
CA ALA A 127 -12.53 -4.33 -30.45
C ALA A 127 -11.71 -3.35 -29.61
N PHE A 128 -10.38 -3.56 -29.51
CA PHE A 128 -9.47 -2.62 -28.85
C PHE A 128 -9.37 -1.29 -29.60
N THR A 129 -9.61 -1.29 -30.92
CA THR A 129 -9.59 -0.08 -31.76
C THR A 129 -10.84 0.78 -31.63
N SER A 130 -11.82 0.39 -30.80
CA SER A 130 -13.07 1.15 -30.58
C SER A 130 -12.89 2.39 -29.70
N ILE A 131 -11.70 2.60 -29.14
CA ILE A 131 -11.35 3.73 -28.29
C ILE A 131 -10.19 4.52 -28.89
N SER A 132 -10.11 5.82 -28.55
CA SER A 132 -9.03 6.68 -28.98
C SER A 132 -7.72 6.35 -28.26
N ILE A 133 -6.60 6.47 -28.96
CA ILE A 133 -5.26 6.37 -28.38
C ILE A 133 -5.05 7.43 -27.30
N HIS A 134 -5.55 8.65 -27.53
CA HIS A 134 -5.44 9.77 -26.59
C HIS A 134 -6.25 9.51 -25.31
N ASP A 135 -7.44 8.89 -25.41
CA ASP A 135 -8.20 8.46 -24.23
C ASP A 135 -7.43 7.43 -23.40
N VAL A 136 -6.79 6.45 -24.06
CA VAL A 136 -5.96 5.43 -23.39
C VAL A 136 -4.73 6.07 -22.73
N ASN A 137 -4.12 7.03 -23.42
CA ASN A 137 -2.95 7.73 -22.89
C ASN A 137 -3.31 8.60 -21.69
N ALA A 138 -4.40 9.37 -21.76
CA ALA A 138 -4.89 10.19 -20.64
C ALA A 138 -5.21 9.33 -19.41
N HIS A 139 -5.89 8.17 -19.60
CA HIS A 139 -6.09 7.19 -18.55
C HIS A 139 -4.76 6.68 -17.96
N GLY A 140 -3.84 6.23 -18.82
CA GLY A 140 -2.54 5.70 -18.39
C GLY A 140 -1.70 6.74 -17.66
N HIS A 141 -1.74 8.00 -18.12
CA HIS A 141 -1.09 9.13 -17.49
C HIS A 141 -1.65 9.41 -16.08
N ALA A 142 -2.99 9.51 -15.95
CA ALA A 142 -3.65 9.69 -14.65
C ALA A 142 -3.35 8.54 -13.67
N GLN A 143 -3.13 7.32 -14.15
CA GLN A 143 -2.72 6.20 -13.30
C GLN A 143 -1.27 6.34 -12.82
N ILE A 144 -0.33 6.70 -13.71
CA ILE A 144 1.10 6.77 -13.35
C ILE A 144 1.43 8.03 -12.55
N PHE A 145 1.01 9.22 -13.01
CA PHE A 145 1.31 10.48 -12.32
C PHE A 145 0.33 10.74 -11.16
N GLY A 146 -0.95 10.39 -11.35
CA GLY A 146 -1.99 10.63 -10.36
C GLY A 146 -2.04 9.56 -9.29
N TRP A 147 -2.43 8.32 -9.65
CA TRP A 147 -2.55 7.26 -8.66
C TRP A 147 -1.21 6.88 -8.03
N VAL A 148 -0.24 6.47 -8.83
CA VAL A 148 1.07 6.03 -8.33
C VAL A 148 1.91 7.22 -7.87
N GLY A 149 2.03 8.26 -8.69
CA GLY A 149 2.89 9.42 -8.42
C GLY A 149 2.50 10.18 -7.17
N LEU A 150 1.22 10.51 -6.98
CA LEU A 150 0.76 11.21 -5.78
C LEU A 150 0.93 10.35 -4.51
N PHE A 151 0.66 9.04 -4.57
CA PHE A 151 0.91 8.16 -3.43
C PHE A 151 2.40 8.05 -3.12
N VAL A 152 3.26 7.93 -4.12
CA VAL A 152 4.73 7.91 -3.94
C VAL A 152 5.22 9.23 -3.36
N MET A 153 4.80 10.38 -3.91
CA MET A 153 5.21 11.70 -3.42
C MET A 153 4.77 11.92 -1.95
N GLY A 154 3.49 11.66 -1.65
CA GLY A 154 2.97 11.81 -0.31
C GLY A 154 3.62 10.87 0.70
N PHE A 155 3.84 9.61 0.32
CA PHE A 155 4.56 8.65 1.14
C PHE A 155 6.01 9.05 1.38
N ALA A 156 6.71 9.46 0.33
CA ALA A 156 8.12 9.84 0.42
C ALA A 156 8.34 11.07 1.31
N TYR A 157 7.52 12.12 1.16
CA TYR A 157 7.58 13.30 2.02
C TYR A 157 7.31 12.98 3.50
N GLN A 158 6.51 11.94 3.76
CA GLN A 158 6.17 11.51 5.10
C GLN A 158 7.21 10.54 5.69
N ALA A 159 7.63 9.52 4.93
CA ALA A 159 8.42 8.41 5.43
C ALA A 159 9.92 8.70 5.44
N PHE A 160 10.46 9.36 4.40
CA PHE A 160 11.92 9.49 4.27
C PHE A 160 12.56 10.38 5.33
N PRO A 161 11.98 11.54 5.73
CA PRO A 161 12.51 12.29 6.87
C PRO A 161 12.58 11.46 8.14
N ARG A 162 11.54 10.62 8.39
CA ARG A 162 11.48 9.73 9.56
C ARG A 162 12.52 8.61 9.50
N MET A 163 12.70 8.00 8.34
CA MET A 163 13.74 6.98 8.12
C MET A 163 15.16 7.54 8.35
N LYS A 164 15.36 8.81 8.06
CA LYS A 164 16.62 9.54 8.25
C LYS A 164 16.69 10.28 9.60
N HIS A 165 15.66 10.21 10.44
CA HIS A 165 15.53 10.92 11.73
C HIS A 165 15.77 12.43 11.59
N THR A 166 15.21 13.04 10.54
CA THR A 166 15.34 14.47 10.25
C THR A 166 13.97 15.07 9.91
N ASN A 167 13.93 16.40 9.71
CA ASN A 167 12.76 17.09 9.21
C ASN A 167 12.74 17.11 7.67
N LEU A 168 11.54 17.23 7.10
CA LEU A 168 11.41 17.47 5.67
C LEU A 168 12.03 18.84 5.33
N TRP A 169 12.95 18.87 4.35
CA TRP A 169 13.50 20.11 3.85
C TRP A 169 12.43 20.87 3.06
N ARG A 170 12.21 22.16 3.40
CA ARG A 170 11.26 23.04 2.69
C ARG A 170 9.87 22.41 2.45
N PRO A 171 9.07 22.17 3.49
CA PRO A 171 7.70 21.64 3.34
C PRO A 171 6.78 22.53 2.48
N ASP A 172 7.06 23.83 2.42
CA ASP A 172 6.39 24.80 1.55
C ASP A 172 6.56 24.46 0.06
N LEU A 173 7.78 24.10 -0.37
CA LEU A 173 8.04 23.62 -1.73
C LEU A 173 7.33 22.30 -2.01
N ALA A 174 7.25 21.41 -1.02
CA ALA A 174 6.50 20.18 -1.15
C ALA A 174 4.99 20.44 -1.36
N VAL A 175 4.42 21.47 -0.72
CA VAL A 175 3.04 21.90 -1.00
C VAL A 175 2.91 22.49 -2.39
N MET A 176 3.88 23.27 -2.86
CA MET A 176 3.88 23.81 -4.23
C MET A 176 3.91 22.68 -5.25
N SER A 177 4.76 21.65 -5.05
CA SER A 177 4.77 20.48 -5.94
C SER A 177 3.43 19.74 -5.97
N PHE A 178 2.67 19.75 -4.88
CA PHE A 178 1.32 19.19 -4.84
C PHE A 178 0.38 19.92 -5.80
N TYR A 179 0.31 21.24 -5.74
CA TYR A 179 -0.60 22.01 -6.58
C TYR A 179 -0.23 21.92 -8.07
N LEU A 180 1.06 21.98 -8.40
CA LEU A 180 1.54 21.81 -9.76
C LEU A 180 1.20 20.42 -10.32
N MET A 181 1.43 19.37 -9.54
CA MET A 181 1.12 18.01 -9.95
C MET A 181 -0.38 17.80 -10.15
N VAL A 182 -1.23 18.24 -9.21
CA VAL A 182 -2.69 18.09 -9.31
C VAL A 182 -3.23 18.89 -10.50
N PHE A 183 -2.76 20.12 -10.72
CA PHE A 183 -3.12 20.90 -11.90
C PHE A 183 -2.75 20.15 -13.18
N GLY A 184 -1.49 19.66 -13.28
CA GLY A 184 -1.01 18.91 -14.43
C GLY A 184 -1.88 17.69 -14.76
N ILE A 185 -2.15 16.84 -13.76
CA ILE A 185 -2.94 15.63 -13.96
C ILE A 185 -4.35 15.93 -14.48
N PHE A 186 -5.07 16.87 -13.88
CA PHE A 186 -6.45 17.18 -14.29
C PHE A 186 -6.50 17.94 -15.62
N ALA A 187 -5.58 18.90 -15.82
CA ALA A 187 -5.49 19.63 -17.07
C ALA A 187 -5.16 18.71 -18.25
N ARG A 188 -4.27 17.72 -18.05
CA ARG A 188 -3.96 16.73 -19.07
C ARG A 188 -5.09 15.72 -19.31
N ALA A 189 -5.75 15.26 -18.24
CA ALA A 189 -6.90 14.37 -18.38
C ALA A 189 -8.04 14.95 -19.22
N ILE A 190 -8.16 16.27 -19.27
CA ILE A 190 -9.11 17.00 -20.13
C ILE A 190 -8.49 17.35 -21.48
N GLY A 191 -7.27 17.87 -21.46
CA GLY A 191 -6.63 18.44 -22.64
C GLY A 191 -6.21 17.41 -23.68
N GLU A 192 -5.72 16.24 -23.27
CA GLU A 192 -5.26 15.22 -24.22
C GLU A 192 -6.40 14.55 -25.01
N PRO A 193 -7.55 14.17 -24.42
CA PRO A 193 -8.68 13.66 -25.20
C PRO A 193 -9.33 14.69 -26.15
N LEU A 194 -9.22 15.97 -25.83
CA LEU A 194 -9.80 17.08 -26.61
C LEU A 194 -8.77 17.83 -27.47
N PHE A 195 -7.63 17.24 -27.75
CA PHE A 195 -6.47 17.86 -28.38
C PHE A 195 -6.75 18.46 -29.78
N ASP A 196 -7.80 18.03 -30.45
CA ASP A 196 -8.24 18.56 -31.75
C ASP A 196 -8.58 20.06 -31.68
N LEU A 197 -8.92 20.54 -30.50
CA LEU A 197 -9.12 21.96 -30.22
C LEU A 197 -7.80 22.58 -29.73
N PRO A 198 -7.24 23.57 -30.42
CA PRO A 198 -5.90 24.12 -30.09
C PRO A 198 -5.71 24.52 -28.64
N MET A 199 -6.73 25.13 -28.02
CA MET A 199 -6.71 25.52 -26.61
C MET A 199 -6.45 24.31 -25.68
N PHE A 200 -7.04 23.15 -25.94
CA PHE A 200 -6.88 21.94 -25.11
C PHE A 200 -5.54 21.26 -25.35
N ARG A 201 -5.01 21.33 -26.56
CA ARG A 201 -3.64 20.90 -26.86
C ARG A 201 -2.62 21.71 -26.06
N GLU A 202 -2.73 23.05 -26.09
CA GLU A 202 -1.85 23.92 -25.32
C GLU A 202 -2.00 23.68 -23.80
N LEU A 203 -3.23 23.45 -23.33
CA LEU A 203 -3.50 23.07 -21.94
C LEU A 203 -2.78 21.76 -21.56
N ALA A 204 -2.81 20.74 -22.42
CA ALA A 204 -2.13 19.47 -22.18
C ALA A 204 -0.58 19.63 -22.14
N VAL A 205 -0.02 20.48 -22.99
CA VAL A 205 1.42 20.80 -22.97
C VAL A 205 1.79 21.56 -21.69
N ALA A 206 1.01 22.58 -21.31
CA ALA A 206 1.23 23.34 -20.07
C ALA A 206 1.11 22.44 -18.83
N ALA A 207 0.19 21.47 -18.86
CA ALA A 207 0.04 20.45 -17.83
C ALA A 207 1.33 19.62 -17.64
N GLY A 208 1.90 19.11 -18.73
CA GLY A 208 3.16 18.35 -18.68
C GLY A 208 4.35 19.17 -18.16
N LEU A 209 4.43 20.44 -18.51
CA LEU A 209 5.45 21.35 -17.95
C LEU A 209 5.28 21.56 -16.43
N ALA A 210 4.03 21.71 -15.97
CA ALA A 210 3.73 21.83 -14.54
C ALA A 210 4.11 20.55 -13.77
N GLU A 211 3.86 19.38 -14.35
CA GLU A 211 4.23 18.10 -13.76
C GLU A 211 5.75 17.92 -13.70
N ILE A 212 6.48 18.27 -14.74
CA ILE A 212 7.96 18.25 -14.72
C ILE A 212 8.47 19.18 -13.61
N ALA A 213 7.93 20.40 -13.49
CA ALA A 213 8.30 21.32 -12.41
C ALA A 213 7.99 20.72 -11.02
N ALA A 214 6.82 20.08 -10.86
CA ALA A 214 6.45 19.39 -9.62
C ALA A 214 7.43 18.27 -9.26
N ILE A 215 7.85 17.47 -10.25
CA ILE A 215 8.82 16.38 -10.07
C ILE A 215 10.21 16.92 -9.75
N CYS A 216 10.65 18.00 -10.40
CA CYS A 216 11.92 18.67 -10.08
C CYS A 216 11.95 19.13 -8.61
N ILE A 217 10.87 19.76 -8.15
CA ILE A 217 10.74 20.19 -6.76
C ILE A 217 10.75 18.96 -5.83
N PHE A 218 10.00 17.92 -6.17
CA PHE A 218 9.94 16.70 -5.39
C PHE A 218 11.32 16.05 -5.21
N VAL A 219 12.05 15.88 -6.30
CA VAL A 219 13.41 15.33 -6.28
C VAL A 219 14.34 16.22 -5.46
N ALA A 220 14.30 17.53 -5.67
CA ALA A 220 15.12 18.49 -4.92
C ALA A 220 14.84 18.44 -3.41
N VAL A 221 13.57 18.43 -3.01
CA VAL A 221 13.16 18.36 -1.60
C VAL A 221 13.67 17.06 -0.96
N LEU A 222 13.52 15.91 -1.62
CA LEU A 222 13.96 14.64 -1.07
C LEU A 222 15.49 14.52 -0.98
N LEU A 223 16.22 14.88 -2.03
CA LEU A 223 17.68 14.79 -2.02
C LEU A 223 18.30 15.74 -0.98
N ASN A 224 17.75 16.96 -0.83
CA ASN A 224 18.18 17.83 0.24
C ASN A 224 17.78 17.34 1.63
N THR A 225 16.61 16.68 1.79
CA THR A 225 16.23 16.01 3.04
C THR A 225 17.25 14.91 3.41
N PHE A 226 17.69 14.10 2.44
CA PHE A 226 18.76 13.13 2.67
C PHE A 226 20.07 13.82 3.06
N ARG A 227 20.44 14.88 2.34
CA ARG A 227 21.69 15.63 2.62
C ARG A 227 21.73 16.22 4.02
N ILE A 228 20.66 16.91 4.46
CA ILE A 228 20.63 17.55 5.79
C ILE A 228 20.57 16.54 6.95
N SER A 229 20.21 15.28 6.69
CA SER A 229 20.22 14.24 7.71
C SER A 229 21.63 13.91 8.21
N GLY A 230 22.68 14.19 7.43
CA GLY A 230 24.07 13.84 7.71
C GLY A 230 24.34 12.32 7.72
N LYS A 231 23.33 11.47 7.44
CA LYS A 231 23.48 10.02 7.47
C LYS A 231 23.95 9.48 6.12
N PRO A 232 24.80 8.45 6.10
CA PRO A 232 25.24 7.81 4.85
C PRO A 232 24.06 7.19 4.12
N TYR A 233 24.21 7.04 2.80
CA TYR A 233 23.23 6.33 1.96
C TYR A 233 23.25 4.83 2.28
N GLU A 234 22.07 4.27 2.49
CA GLU A 234 21.88 2.83 2.63
C GLU A 234 21.64 2.17 1.26
N ARG A 235 21.90 0.85 1.16
CA ARG A 235 21.80 0.13 -0.13
C ARG A 235 20.41 0.15 -0.76
N HIS A 236 19.35 0.22 0.03
CA HIS A 236 17.99 0.32 -0.49
C HIS A 236 17.69 1.71 -1.10
N GLU A 237 18.39 2.75 -0.66
CA GLU A 237 18.18 4.12 -1.12
C GLU A 237 18.69 4.36 -2.54
N VAL A 238 19.63 3.53 -3.03
CA VAL A 238 20.06 3.62 -4.44
C VAL A 238 18.93 3.28 -5.41
N PHE A 239 18.03 2.35 -5.03
CA PHE A 239 16.81 2.09 -5.79
C PHE A 239 15.88 3.30 -5.83
N ILE A 240 15.74 3.98 -4.69
CA ILE A 240 14.90 5.18 -4.56
C ILE A 240 15.45 6.31 -5.40
N VAL A 241 16.77 6.58 -5.33
CA VAL A 241 17.42 7.62 -6.12
C VAL A 241 17.31 7.33 -7.62
N ALA A 242 17.53 6.07 -8.04
CA ALA A 242 17.33 5.67 -9.42
C ALA A 242 15.88 5.85 -9.88
N ALA A 243 14.90 5.45 -9.04
CA ALA A 243 13.49 5.66 -9.33
C ALA A 243 13.11 7.13 -9.48
N LEU A 244 13.69 8.03 -8.66
CA LEU A 244 13.53 9.48 -8.81
C LEU A 244 14.09 9.99 -10.15
N GLY A 245 15.26 9.47 -10.56
CA GLY A 245 15.86 9.78 -11.86
C GLY A 245 14.95 9.31 -13.01
N PHE A 246 14.42 8.09 -12.93
CA PHE A 246 13.47 7.57 -13.93
C PHE A 246 12.15 8.35 -13.91
N PHE A 247 11.65 8.77 -12.75
CA PHE A 247 10.44 9.60 -12.67
C PHE A 247 10.61 10.93 -13.39
N PHE A 248 11.75 11.57 -13.23
CA PHE A 248 12.07 12.80 -13.93
C PHE A 248 12.25 12.57 -15.45
N PHE A 249 13.06 11.59 -15.82
CA PHE A 249 13.35 11.33 -17.23
C PHE A 249 12.09 10.92 -18.02
N GLN A 250 11.27 10.02 -17.46
CA GLN A 250 10.05 9.60 -18.14
C GLN A 250 9.01 10.73 -18.27
N ALA A 251 8.99 11.72 -17.36
CA ALA A 251 8.09 12.86 -17.47
C ALA A 251 8.46 13.76 -18.67
N ILE A 252 9.74 13.96 -18.91
CA ILE A 252 10.22 14.69 -20.11
C ILE A 252 9.88 13.89 -21.37
N TYR A 253 10.12 12.57 -21.35
CA TYR A 253 9.82 11.70 -22.48
C TYR A 253 8.31 11.68 -22.79
N ASP A 254 7.47 11.59 -21.75
CA ASP A 254 6.01 11.58 -21.86
C ASP A 254 5.48 12.88 -22.46
N LEU A 255 6.00 14.05 -22.03
CA LEU A 255 5.66 15.34 -22.63
C LEU A 255 6.07 15.41 -24.11
N GLY A 256 7.27 14.95 -24.43
CA GLY A 256 7.75 14.89 -25.83
C GLY A 256 6.86 14.01 -26.71
N LEU A 257 6.44 12.85 -26.20
CA LEU A 257 5.54 11.95 -26.93
C LEU A 257 4.13 12.54 -27.06
N LEU A 258 3.59 13.17 -26.01
CA LEU A 258 2.32 13.91 -26.09
C LEU A 258 2.37 14.96 -27.21
N TYR A 259 3.41 15.82 -27.20
CA TYR A 259 3.57 16.85 -28.20
C TYR A 259 3.62 16.25 -29.62
N ALA A 260 4.42 15.20 -29.83
CA ALA A 260 4.54 14.55 -31.13
C ALA A 260 3.23 13.89 -31.59
N THR A 261 2.52 13.20 -30.70
CA THR A 261 1.26 12.49 -31.06
C THR A 261 0.09 13.43 -31.31
N THR A 262 0.01 14.55 -30.57
CA THR A 262 -1.02 15.58 -30.79
C THR A 262 -0.70 16.49 -31.98
N ALA A 263 0.55 16.49 -32.49
CA ALA A 263 0.98 17.19 -33.68
C ALA A 263 1.00 16.30 -34.93
N ALA A 264 0.62 15.02 -34.83
CA ALA A 264 0.65 14.10 -35.95
C ALA A 264 -0.31 14.57 -37.07
N ILE A 265 0.21 14.64 -38.30
CA ILE A 265 -0.51 15.16 -39.48
C ILE A 265 -1.62 14.18 -39.91
N ASP A 266 -1.36 12.89 -39.77
CA ASP A 266 -2.27 11.82 -40.15
C ASP A 266 -2.21 10.61 -39.21
N ARG A 267 -3.16 9.68 -39.41
CA ARG A 267 -3.25 8.45 -38.62
C ARG A 267 -2.02 7.55 -38.76
N SER A 268 -1.37 7.52 -39.94
CA SER A 268 -0.20 6.69 -40.17
C SER A 268 0.97 7.17 -39.32
N GLN A 269 1.23 8.47 -39.31
CA GLN A 269 2.25 9.09 -38.47
C GLN A 269 1.95 8.87 -36.97
N LEU A 270 0.70 9.06 -36.55
CA LEU A 270 0.29 8.79 -35.17
C LEU A 270 0.59 7.32 -34.78
N LEU A 271 0.19 6.36 -35.60
CA LEU A 271 0.43 4.94 -35.33
C LEU A 271 1.93 4.60 -35.32
N HIS A 272 2.73 5.20 -36.22
CA HIS A 272 4.17 5.03 -36.21
C HIS A 272 4.81 5.55 -34.92
N LEU A 273 4.44 6.75 -34.46
CA LEU A 273 4.93 7.32 -33.20
C LEU A 273 4.56 6.43 -32.01
N VAL A 274 3.30 6.01 -31.91
CA VAL A 274 2.82 5.15 -30.82
C VAL A 274 3.52 3.79 -30.84
N ALA A 275 3.61 3.14 -32.00
CA ALA A 275 4.27 1.83 -32.15
C ALA A 275 5.79 1.86 -31.85
N THR A 276 6.43 3.02 -31.99
CA THR A 276 7.87 3.17 -31.78
C THR A 276 8.21 3.61 -30.36
N TYR A 277 7.44 4.56 -29.79
CA TYR A 277 7.86 5.27 -28.59
C TYR A 277 7.03 4.99 -27.34
N GLN A 278 5.79 4.44 -27.48
CA GLN A 278 4.92 4.27 -26.33
C GLN A 278 5.35 3.10 -25.42
N ALA A 279 5.81 1.98 -25.99
CA ALA A 279 6.22 0.84 -25.19
C ALA A 279 7.43 1.17 -24.29
N PRO A 280 8.54 1.74 -24.79
CA PRO A 280 9.66 2.18 -23.95
C PRO A 280 9.27 3.16 -22.87
N LEU A 281 8.39 4.13 -23.17
CA LEU A 281 7.88 5.06 -22.15
C LEU A 281 7.19 4.32 -21.02
N ARG A 282 6.29 3.37 -21.34
CA ARG A 282 5.56 2.59 -20.32
C ARG A 282 6.50 1.70 -19.50
N ASP A 283 7.54 1.15 -20.10
CA ASP A 283 8.53 0.35 -19.37
C ASP A 283 9.34 1.21 -18.40
N LEU A 284 9.75 2.42 -18.80
CA LEU A 284 10.40 3.37 -17.89
C LEU A 284 9.48 3.82 -16.74
N GLN A 285 8.18 4.00 -17.00
CA GLN A 285 7.18 4.36 -15.99
C GLN A 285 6.94 3.24 -14.99
N ILE A 286 6.79 2.01 -15.47
CA ILE A 286 6.42 0.85 -14.65
C ILE A 286 7.65 0.26 -13.97
N HIS A 287 8.68 -0.09 -14.74
CA HIS A 287 9.87 -0.77 -14.24
C HIS A 287 10.88 0.23 -13.65
N GLY A 288 11.13 1.36 -14.34
CA GLY A 288 12.11 2.35 -13.90
C GLY A 288 11.64 3.16 -12.69
N PHE A 289 10.42 3.67 -12.71
CA PHE A 289 9.91 4.47 -11.60
C PHE A 289 9.22 3.63 -10.53
N ALA A 290 8.09 2.99 -10.88
CA ALA A 290 7.22 2.39 -9.87
C ALA A 290 7.84 1.14 -9.22
N LEU A 291 8.37 0.19 -10.01
CA LEU A 291 8.95 -1.04 -9.48
C LEU A 291 10.19 -0.76 -8.63
N LEU A 292 11.15 0.04 -9.11
CA LEU A 292 12.35 0.36 -8.32
C LEU A 292 12.00 1.11 -7.03
N MET A 293 11.05 2.04 -7.07
CA MET A 293 10.59 2.75 -5.87
C MET A 293 9.99 1.79 -4.83
N ILE A 294 9.08 0.91 -5.26
CA ILE A 294 8.45 -0.08 -4.37
C ILE A 294 9.48 -1.04 -3.78
N LEU A 295 10.41 -1.54 -4.60
CA LEU A 295 11.45 -2.45 -4.13
C LEU A 295 12.42 -1.75 -3.17
N GLY A 296 12.86 -0.53 -3.47
CA GLY A 296 13.72 0.26 -2.59
C GLY A 296 13.08 0.48 -1.22
N VAL A 297 11.84 0.97 -1.20
CA VAL A 297 11.08 1.15 0.04
C VAL A 297 10.85 -0.20 0.74
N GLY A 298 10.50 -1.24 -0.01
CA GLY A 298 10.18 -2.56 0.51
C GLY A 298 11.35 -3.23 1.24
N ILE A 299 12.58 -3.12 0.71
CA ILE A 299 13.79 -3.68 1.35
C ILE A 299 13.94 -3.18 2.79
N ARG A 300 13.58 -1.92 3.06
CA ARG A 300 13.65 -1.32 4.40
C ARG A 300 12.39 -1.58 5.22
N MET A 301 11.21 -1.39 4.62
CA MET A 301 9.95 -1.32 5.35
C MET A 301 9.31 -2.69 5.59
N PHE A 302 9.44 -3.67 4.69
CA PHE A 302 8.76 -4.96 4.87
C PHE A 302 9.30 -5.77 6.03
N PRO A 303 10.63 -5.87 6.26
CA PRO A 303 11.14 -6.48 7.48
C PRO A 303 10.65 -5.77 8.75
N ALA A 304 10.59 -4.44 8.72
CA ALA A 304 10.16 -3.64 9.87
C ALA A 304 8.66 -3.77 10.17
N LEU A 305 7.80 -3.64 9.15
CA LEU A 305 6.35 -3.57 9.32
C LEU A 305 5.66 -4.94 9.37
N PHE A 306 6.22 -5.96 8.72
CA PHE A 306 5.59 -7.28 8.57
C PHE A 306 6.45 -8.42 9.11
N GLY A 307 7.61 -8.14 9.69
CA GLY A 307 8.52 -9.16 10.20
C GLY A 307 9.08 -10.08 9.11
N MET A 308 9.16 -9.60 7.86
CA MET A 308 9.71 -10.36 6.75
C MET A 308 11.23 -10.45 6.80
N ALA A 309 11.83 -11.41 6.11
CA ALA A 309 13.28 -11.57 6.07
C ALA A 309 13.97 -10.39 5.38
N ARG A 310 15.16 -10.02 5.86
CA ARG A 310 16.01 -9.02 5.17
C ARG A 310 16.80 -9.70 4.06
N PRO A 311 16.76 -9.22 2.81
CA PRO A 311 17.57 -9.77 1.75
C PRO A 311 19.06 -9.51 1.98
N ARG A 312 19.91 -10.45 1.53
CA ARG A 312 21.37 -10.34 1.68
C ARG A 312 21.89 -9.08 0.96
N PRO A 313 22.85 -8.33 1.54
CA PRO A 313 23.38 -7.10 0.92
C PRO A 313 23.92 -7.26 -0.50
N ARG A 314 24.62 -8.38 -0.79
CA ARG A 314 25.13 -8.68 -2.14
C ARG A 314 23.99 -8.89 -3.15
N LEU A 315 22.90 -9.54 -2.74
CA LEU A 315 21.72 -9.73 -3.60
C LEU A 315 21.05 -8.38 -3.90
N VAL A 316 20.91 -7.50 -2.90
CA VAL A 316 20.35 -6.16 -3.09
C VAL A 316 21.14 -5.37 -4.13
N THR A 317 22.47 -5.31 -3.97
CA THR A 317 23.34 -4.58 -4.90
C THR A 317 23.35 -5.21 -6.30
N GLY A 318 23.45 -6.53 -6.40
CA GLY A 318 23.45 -7.24 -7.68
C GLY A 318 22.12 -7.09 -8.42
N SER A 319 20.99 -7.24 -7.71
CA SER A 319 19.66 -7.03 -8.30
C SER A 319 19.48 -5.59 -8.78
N PHE A 320 19.96 -4.60 -8.03
CA PHE A 320 19.91 -3.20 -8.45
C PHE A 320 20.61 -2.98 -9.79
N VAL A 321 21.85 -3.42 -9.91
CA VAL A 321 22.64 -3.23 -11.15
C VAL A 321 21.95 -3.94 -12.32
N VAL A 322 21.57 -5.21 -12.15
CA VAL A 322 20.88 -5.96 -13.21
C VAL A 322 19.58 -5.28 -13.62
N MET A 323 18.77 -4.83 -12.67
CA MET A 323 17.50 -4.17 -12.97
C MET A 323 17.68 -2.86 -13.72
N VAL A 324 18.61 -1.98 -13.30
CA VAL A 324 18.82 -0.70 -13.98
C VAL A 324 19.33 -0.93 -15.41
N VAL A 325 20.31 -1.85 -15.60
CA VAL A 325 20.82 -2.20 -16.93
C VAL A 325 19.71 -2.81 -17.80
N ALA A 326 18.90 -3.69 -17.22
CA ALA A 326 17.79 -4.32 -17.93
C ALA A 326 16.69 -3.33 -18.36
N ILE A 327 16.30 -2.40 -17.47
CA ILE A 327 15.30 -1.36 -17.79
C ILE A 327 15.77 -0.45 -18.91
N LEU A 328 17.03 -0.03 -18.87
CA LEU A 328 17.61 0.77 -19.94
C LEU A 328 17.75 -0.05 -21.23
N GLY A 329 18.15 -1.33 -21.11
CA GLY A 329 18.32 -2.24 -22.23
C GLY A 329 17.01 -2.55 -22.93
N GLU A 330 15.93 -2.90 -22.21
CA GLU A 330 14.62 -3.17 -22.83
C GLU A 330 14.10 -1.96 -23.62
N ALA A 331 14.22 -0.75 -23.08
CA ALA A 331 13.82 0.47 -23.76
C ALA A 331 14.72 0.81 -24.96
N ALA A 332 16.04 0.77 -24.78
CA ALA A 332 17.00 1.16 -25.82
C ALA A 332 16.98 0.18 -26.99
N PHE A 333 17.05 -1.13 -26.74
CA PHE A 333 17.06 -2.14 -27.80
C PHE A 333 15.74 -2.21 -28.54
N PHE A 334 14.61 -1.96 -27.88
CA PHE A 334 13.32 -1.80 -28.56
C PHE A 334 13.34 -0.62 -29.52
N LEU A 335 13.80 0.57 -29.07
CA LEU A 335 13.90 1.75 -29.92
C LEU A 335 14.82 1.53 -31.12
N VAL A 336 15.99 0.93 -30.91
CA VAL A 336 16.92 0.62 -32.00
C VAL A 336 16.28 -0.36 -33.00
N MET A 337 15.66 -1.44 -32.52
CA MET A 337 14.94 -2.40 -33.34
C MET A 337 13.85 -1.73 -34.20
N ARG A 338 13.03 -0.87 -33.58
CA ARG A 338 11.94 -0.17 -34.30
C ARG A 338 12.44 0.85 -35.31
N ARG A 339 13.55 1.55 -35.03
CA ARG A 339 14.12 2.55 -35.91
C ARG A 339 14.92 1.98 -37.07
N THR A 340 15.63 0.87 -36.84
CA THR A 340 16.47 0.25 -37.87
C THR A 340 15.74 -0.80 -38.69
N GLY A 341 14.61 -1.33 -38.18
CA GLY A 341 13.93 -2.49 -38.78
C GLY A 341 14.69 -3.82 -38.57
N ASP A 342 15.81 -3.82 -37.85
CA ASP A 342 16.64 -4.99 -37.64
C ASP A 342 16.19 -5.77 -36.39
N TYR A 343 15.49 -6.88 -36.61
CA TYR A 343 14.97 -7.74 -35.56
C TYR A 343 16.03 -8.49 -34.74
N ARG A 344 17.31 -8.45 -35.11
CA ARG A 344 18.39 -9.01 -34.27
C ARG A 344 18.46 -8.32 -32.91
N TRP A 345 18.03 -7.06 -32.81
CA TRP A 345 17.94 -6.31 -31.56
C TRP A 345 16.86 -6.83 -30.60
N ALA A 346 15.95 -7.69 -31.07
CA ALA A 346 15.00 -8.38 -30.20
C ALA A 346 15.70 -9.36 -29.22
N ILE A 347 16.88 -9.89 -29.57
CA ILE A 347 17.64 -10.81 -28.70
C ILE A 347 18.12 -10.10 -27.41
N PRO A 348 18.92 -9.01 -27.49
CA PRO A 348 19.36 -8.31 -26.29
C PRO A 348 18.19 -7.61 -25.55
N MET A 349 17.15 -7.17 -26.25
CA MET A 349 15.91 -6.69 -25.63
C MET A 349 15.27 -7.77 -24.74
N TYR A 350 15.07 -8.98 -25.28
CA TYR A 350 14.51 -10.09 -24.54
C TYR A 350 15.43 -10.56 -23.38
N ALA A 351 16.73 -10.57 -23.59
CA ALA A 351 17.70 -10.85 -22.52
C ALA A 351 17.57 -9.84 -21.36
N SER A 352 17.32 -8.56 -21.69
CA SER A 352 17.05 -7.52 -20.68
C SER A 352 15.75 -7.81 -19.90
N MET A 353 14.66 -8.19 -20.58
CA MET A 353 13.41 -8.57 -19.92
C MET A 353 13.58 -9.78 -18.99
N VAL A 354 14.33 -10.81 -19.43
CA VAL A 354 14.67 -11.98 -18.60
C VAL A 354 15.51 -11.57 -17.39
N GLY A 355 16.50 -10.70 -17.58
CA GLY A 355 17.34 -10.17 -16.50
C GLY A 355 16.52 -9.40 -15.46
N LEU A 356 15.60 -8.53 -15.91
CA LEU A 356 14.69 -7.79 -15.05
C LEU A 356 13.79 -8.74 -14.23
N ALA A 357 13.20 -9.72 -14.90
CA ALA A 357 12.34 -10.72 -14.26
C ALA A 357 13.11 -11.54 -13.22
N ALA A 358 14.27 -12.05 -13.59
CA ALA A 358 15.13 -12.85 -12.70
C ALA A 358 15.56 -12.06 -11.46
N ALA A 359 16.02 -10.80 -11.64
CA ALA A 359 16.44 -9.95 -10.52
C ALA A 359 15.28 -9.60 -9.59
N SER A 360 14.11 -9.27 -10.15
CA SER A 360 12.90 -8.94 -9.38
C SER A 360 12.40 -10.13 -8.57
N VAL A 361 12.32 -11.30 -9.19
CA VAL A 361 11.89 -12.55 -8.53
C VAL A 361 12.90 -12.98 -7.47
N ALA A 362 14.20 -12.99 -7.79
CA ALA A 362 15.25 -13.38 -6.84
C ALA A 362 15.25 -12.51 -5.59
N LEU A 363 15.10 -11.20 -5.75
CA LEU A 363 15.05 -10.25 -4.64
C LEU A 363 13.80 -10.48 -3.78
N THR A 364 12.62 -10.56 -4.39
CA THR A 364 11.33 -10.65 -3.68
C THR A 364 11.06 -12.03 -3.10
N PHE A 365 11.54 -13.11 -3.73
CA PHE A 365 11.45 -14.47 -3.19
C PHE A 365 12.15 -14.59 -1.83
N ARG A 366 13.27 -13.90 -1.66
CA ARG A 366 14.03 -13.89 -0.39
C ARG A 366 13.36 -13.12 0.74
N TRP A 367 12.31 -12.35 0.48
CA TRP A 367 11.50 -11.75 1.53
C TRP A 367 10.63 -12.78 2.27
N GLY A 368 10.54 -14.01 1.77
CA GLY A 368 9.75 -15.06 2.41
C GLY A 368 8.25 -14.77 2.35
N PHE A 369 7.75 -14.20 1.24
CA PHE A 369 6.33 -13.87 1.10
C PHE A 369 5.42 -15.11 1.19
N LEU A 370 5.95 -16.30 0.90
CA LEU A 370 5.26 -17.59 1.08
C LEU A 370 5.28 -18.06 2.54
N ALA A 371 6.28 -17.64 3.33
CA ALA A 371 6.36 -17.98 4.73
C ALA A 371 5.25 -17.29 5.54
N ARG A 372 4.93 -17.82 6.70
CA ARG A 372 3.99 -17.16 7.62
C ARG A 372 4.70 -15.93 8.22
N PRO A 373 4.21 -14.70 8.00
CA PRO A 373 4.80 -13.52 8.62
C PRO A 373 4.62 -13.59 10.13
N THR A 374 5.61 -13.14 10.88
CA THR A 374 5.55 -13.08 12.34
C THR A 374 4.51 -12.09 12.83
N GLU A 375 4.25 -11.04 12.05
CA GLU A 375 3.22 -10.06 12.31
C GLU A 375 2.21 -10.01 11.18
N THR A 376 0.95 -10.32 11.51
CA THR A 376 -0.15 -10.29 10.55
C THR A 376 -1.16 -9.23 10.95
N ASP A 377 -1.51 -8.37 10.01
CA ASP A 377 -2.60 -7.44 10.13
C ASP A 377 -3.48 -7.45 8.87
N ARG A 378 -4.43 -6.53 8.82
CA ARG A 378 -5.36 -6.42 7.70
C ARG A 378 -4.70 -6.08 6.35
N SER A 379 -3.49 -5.51 6.35
CA SER A 379 -2.75 -5.10 5.14
C SER A 379 -1.83 -6.19 4.60
N THR A 380 -1.40 -7.14 5.43
CA THR A 380 -0.45 -8.20 5.09
C THR A 380 -0.87 -8.99 3.84
N LYS A 381 -2.17 -9.29 3.68
CA LYS A 381 -2.67 -10.01 2.51
C LYS A 381 -2.48 -9.24 1.21
N PHE A 382 -2.69 -7.91 1.23
CA PHE A 382 -2.47 -7.08 0.04
C PHE A 382 -1.01 -7.11 -0.42
N VAL A 383 -0.07 -6.95 0.50
CA VAL A 383 1.37 -6.96 0.20
C VAL A 383 1.81 -8.33 -0.33
N ARG A 384 1.34 -9.42 0.27
CA ARG A 384 1.68 -10.78 -0.19
C ARG A 384 1.13 -11.08 -1.58
N PHE A 385 -0.12 -10.74 -1.84
CA PHE A 385 -0.73 -10.91 -3.16
C PHE A 385 -0.13 -9.98 -4.21
N ALA A 386 0.26 -8.75 -3.83
CA ALA A 386 1.00 -7.87 -4.71
C ALA A 386 2.31 -8.53 -5.20
N VAL A 387 3.10 -9.14 -4.29
CA VAL A 387 4.32 -9.85 -4.69
C VAL A 387 4.01 -11.07 -5.56
N ALA A 388 2.93 -11.80 -5.29
CA ALA A 388 2.50 -12.90 -6.15
C ALA A 388 2.14 -12.41 -7.56
N TRP A 389 1.44 -11.28 -7.69
CA TRP A 389 1.14 -10.65 -8.97
C TRP A 389 2.40 -10.13 -9.69
N LEU A 390 3.40 -9.62 -8.96
CA LEU A 390 4.68 -9.29 -9.56
C LEU A 390 5.32 -10.52 -10.22
N HIS A 391 5.36 -11.64 -9.50
CA HIS A 391 5.90 -12.89 -10.07
C HIS A 391 5.09 -13.36 -11.28
N THR A 392 3.76 -13.31 -11.21
CA THR A 392 2.88 -13.64 -12.34
C THR A 392 3.18 -12.75 -13.55
N SER A 393 3.29 -11.43 -13.35
CA SER A 393 3.63 -10.47 -14.40
C SER A 393 4.99 -10.75 -15.03
N MET A 394 6.01 -11.04 -14.22
CA MET A 394 7.36 -11.38 -14.72
C MET A 394 7.36 -12.70 -15.51
N ILE A 395 6.62 -13.70 -15.08
CA ILE A 395 6.44 -14.96 -15.83
C ILE A 395 5.77 -14.68 -17.17
N LEU A 396 4.66 -13.94 -17.18
CA LEU A 396 3.97 -13.56 -18.42
C LEU A 396 4.90 -12.76 -19.36
N LEU A 397 5.70 -11.84 -18.83
CA LEU A 397 6.65 -11.06 -19.61
C LEU A 397 7.68 -11.96 -20.31
N VAL A 398 8.25 -12.92 -19.59
CA VAL A 398 9.23 -13.88 -20.15
C VAL A 398 8.58 -14.83 -21.15
N LEU A 399 7.29 -15.14 -21.00
CA LEU A 399 6.55 -16.04 -21.89
C LEU A 399 6.05 -15.36 -23.19
N VAL A 400 6.26 -14.06 -23.40
CA VAL A 400 5.84 -13.35 -24.63
C VAL A 400 6.27 -14.08 -25.91
N PRO A 401 7.56 -14.51 -26.10
CA PRO A 401 7.95 -15.22 -27.31
C PRO A 401 7.28 -16.60 -27.47
N VAL A 402 7.05 -17.30 -26.35
CA VAL A 402 6.35 -18.60 -26.37
C VAL A 402 4.90 -18.39 -26.78
N TYR A 403 4.23 -17.37 -26.24
CA TYR A 403 2.87 -17.03 -26.62
C TYR A 403 2.76 -16.71 -28.13
N MET A 404 3.63 -15.84 -28.62
CA MET A 404 3.57 -15.36 -30.02
C MET A 404 4.03 -16.41 -31.04
N ARG A 405 4.94 -17.32 -30.70
CA ARG A 405 5.51 -18.28 -31.65
C ARG A 405 5.00 -19.71 -31.52
N VAL A 406 4.40 -20.06 -30.40
CA VAL A 406 3.93 -21.42 -30.13
C VAL A 406 2.42 -21.45 -29.86
N VAL A 407 1.96 -20.66 -28.87
CA VAL A 407 0.57 -20.74 -28.39
C VAL A 407 -0.40 -20.17 -29.42
N LEU A 408 -0.13 -18.97 -29.90
CA LEU A 408 -1.03 -18.29 -30.84
C LEU A 408 -1.08 -19.00 -32.21
N PRO A 409 0.05 -19.36 -32.86
CA PRO A 409 0.01 -20.10 -34.13
C PRO A 409 -0.53 -21.52 -34.01
N GLY A 410 -0.34 -22.17 -32.85
CA GLY A 410 -0.83 -23.54 -32.60
C GLY A 410 -2.31 -23.63 -32.24
N ALA A 411 -2.99 -22.49 -32.11
CA ALA A 411 -4.42 -22.47 -31.77
C ALA A 411 -5.29 -22.92 -32.95
N GLY A 412 -6.21 -23.85 -32.71
CA GLY A 412 -7.11 -24.36 -33.75
C GLY A 412 -8.13 -23.34 -34.28
N SER A 413 -8.39 -22.25 -33.54
CA SER A 413 -9.23 -21.13 -33.95
C SER A 413 -8.82 -19.85 -33.24
N LEU A 414 -8.78 -18.74 -33.96
CA LEU A 414 -8.47 -17.41 -33.47
C LEU A 414 -9.65 -16.47 -33.70
N SER A 415 -9.84 -15.52 -32.81
CA SER A 415 -10.73 -14.37 -33.03
C SER A 415 -10.11 -13.43 -34.08
N PRO A 416 -10.84 -12.43 -34.60
CA PRO A 416 -10.26 -11.39 -35.47
C PRO A 416 -9.03 -10.72 -34.82
N SER A 417 -9.08 -10.39 -33.51
CA SER A 417 -7.94 -9.84 -32.79
C SER A 417 -6.72 -10.76 -32.76
N GLY A 418 -6.93 -12.07 -32.58
CA GLY A 418 -5.86 -13.06 -32.60
C GLY A 418 -5.26 -13.26 -34.01
N GLN A 419 -6.09 -13.17 -35.06
CA GLN A 419 -5.61 -13.20 -36.45
C GLN A 419 -4.74 -11.97 -36.75
N ASP A 420 -5.19 -10.78 -36.35
CA ASP A 420 -4.43 -9.55 -36.49
C ASP A 420 -3.11 -9.63 -35.68
N ALA A 421 -3.15 -10.15 -34.44
CA ALA A 421 -1.97 -10.33 -33.61
C ALA A 421 -0.94 -11.25 -34.26
N LEU A 422 -1.39 -12.33 -34.88
CA LEU A 422 -0.51 -13.26 -35.62
C LEU A 422 0.10 -12.60 -36.86
N ALA A 423 -0.69 -11.85 -37.62
CA ALA A 423 -0.26 -11.15 -38.85
C ALA A 423 0.76 -10.05 -38.53
N ILE A 424 0.56 -9.28 -37.45
CA ILE A 424 1.41 -8.16 -37.06
C ILE A 424 2.64 -8.65 -36.25
N GLY A 425 2.59 -9.85 -35.65
CA GLY A 425 3.61 -10.37 -34.74
C GLY A 425 3.56 -9.72 -33.34
N PHE A 426 2.41 -9.16 -32.95
CA PHE A 426 2.21 -8.50 -31.66
C PHE A 426 0.76 -8.62 -31.18
N SER A 427 0.55 -9.15 -29.97
CA SER A 427 -0.78 -9.21 -29.36
C SER A 427 -1.00 -8.05 -28.38
N HIS A 428 -1.95 -7.17 -28.71
CA HIS A 428 -2.42 -6.13 -27.79
C HIS A 428 -3.08 -6.72 -26.54
N ALA A 429 -3.76 -7.86 -26.69
CA ALA A 429 -4.42 -8.56 -25.62
C ALA A 429 -3.41 -9.09 -24.59
N TYR A 430 -2.43 -9.85 -25.05
CA TYR A 430 -1.41 -10.43 -24.17
C TYR A 430 -0.57 -9.35 -23.49
N TYR A 431 -0.08 -8.39 -24.26
CA TYR A 431 0.75 -7.31 -23.72
C TYR A 431 0.00 -6.42 -22.72
N GLY A 432 -1.27 -6.14 -23.00
CA GLY A 432 -2.16 -5.43 -22.08
C GLY A 432 -2.39 -6.22 -20.79
N ALA A 433 -2.52 -7.54 -20.85
CA ALA A 433 -2.66 -8.41 -19.69
C ALA A 433 -1.40 -8.40 -18.79
N VAL A 434 -0.20 -8.49 -19.39
CA VAL A 434 1.08 -8.35 -18.66
C VAL A 434 1.14 -7.04 -17.90
N ARG A 435 0.76 -5.93 -18.55
CA ARG A 435 0.72 -4.60 -17.93
C ARG A 435 -0.29 -4.49 -16.79
N HIS A 436 -1.49 -5.08 -16.93
CA HIS A 436 -2.47 -5.06 -15.85
C HIS A 436 -2.05 -5.91 -14.65
N ALA A 437 -1.40 -7.05 -14.90
CA ALA A 437 -0.86 -7.87 -13.82
C ALA A 437 0.16 -7.09 -12.94
N ILE A 438 1.01 -6.26 -13.54
CA ILE A 438 1.96 -5.46 -12.77
C ILE A 438 1.34 -4.18 -12.21
N THR A 439 0.51 -3.44 -12.95
CA THR A 439 -0.01 -2.13 -12.53
C THR A 439 -1.14 -2.26 -11.51
N VAL A 440 -2.10 -3.15 -11.73
CA VAL A 440 -3.21 -3.38 -10.80
C VAL A 440 -2.82 -4.44 -9.78
N GLY A 441 -2.34 -5.60 -10.25
CA GLY A 441 -2.01 -6.73 -9.39
C GLY A 441 -0.85 -6.44 -8.43
N PHE A 442 0.24 -5.83 -8.88
CA PHE A 442 1.37 -5.52 -8.02
C PHE A 442 1.32 -4.10 -7.46
N ILE A 443 1.36 -3.07 -8.30
CA ILE A 443 1.54 -1.68 -7.85
C ILE A 443 0.33 -1.20 -7.04
N SER A 444 -0.89 -1.38 -7.56
CA SER A 444 -2.09 -0.91 -6.85
C SER A 444 -2.34 -1.68 -5.55
N LEU A 445 -2.22 -3.02 -5.54
CA LEU A 445 -2.35 -3.79 -4.29
C LEU A 445 -1.27 -3.40 -3.27
N MET A 446 -0.06 -3.06 -3.72
CA MET A 446 0.99 -2.58 -2.83
C MET A 446 0.62 -1.23 -2.19
N ILE A 447 0.07 -0.29 -2.97
CA ILE A 447 -0.46 0.98 -2.47
C ILE A 447 -1.58 0.72 -1.44
N LEU A 448 -2.54 -0.17 -1.78
CA LEU A 448 -3.66 -0.49 -0.89
C LEU A 448 -3.17 -1.09 0.44
N GLY A 449 -2.19 -1.99 0.38
CA GLY A 449 -1.61 -2.63 1.55
C GLY A 449 -0.83 -1.65 2.42
N MET A 450 0.12 -0.93 1.83
CA MET A 450 0.98 -0.01 2.56
C MET A 450 0.20 1.16 3.17
N ALA A 451 -0.66 1.83 2.40
CA ALA A 451 -1.47 2.92 2.93
C ALA A 451 -2.53 2.42 3.93
N GLY A 452 -3.06 1.19 3.74
CA GLY A 452 -3.96 0.52 4.68
C GLY A 452 -3.35 0.29 6.07
N LYS A 453 -2.02 0.23 6.19
CA LYS A 453 -1.26 0.18 7.44
C LYS A 453 -0.81 1.57 7.90
N VAL A 454 -0.14 2.30 7.03
CA VAL A 454 0.53 3.56 7.38
C VAL A 454 -0.46 4.66 7.76
N VAL A 455 -1.58 4.81 7.04
CA VAL A 455 -2.54 5.89 7.33
C VAL A 455 -3.20 5.77 8.71
N PRO A 456 -3.72 4.59 9.14
CA PRO A 456 -4.19 4.46 10.52
C PRO A 456 -3.11 4.76 11.55
N THR A 457 -1.90 4.24 11.37
CA THR A 457 -0.77 4.47 12.28
C THR A 457 -0.46 5.96 12.41
N LEU A 458 -0.36 6.69 11.29
CA LEU A 458 -0.12 8.14 11.29
C LEU A 458 -1.26 8.95 11.94
N ASN A 459 -2.49 8.43 11.96
CA ASN A 459 -3.65 9.09 12.58
C ASN A 459 -3.95 8.59 14.01
N GLY A 460 -3.08 7.77 14.60
CA GLY A 460 -3.25 7.23 15.95
C GLY A 460 -4.46 6.30 16.08
N VAL A 461 -4.77 5.57 15.00
CA VAL A 461 -5.85 4.57 14.98
C VAL A 461 -5.26 3.18 15.12
N ASP A 462 -5.69 2.44 16.13
CA ASP A 462 -5.26 1.05 16.33
C ASP A 462 -5.76 0.15 15.18
N ILE A 463 -4.82 -0.35 14.39
CA ILE A 463 -5.10 -1.19 13.22
C ILE A 463 -5.85 -2.47 13.61
N ARG A 464 -5.63 -2.99 14.81
CA ARG A 464 -6.27 -4.22 15.33
C ARG A 464 -7.78 -4.04 15.53
N ARG A 465 -8.24 -2.80 15.78
CA ARG A 465 -9.66 -2.45 15.96
C ARG A 465 -10.39 -2.20 14.64
N LEU A 466 -9.66 -2.18 13.51
CA LEU A 466 -10.24 -1.91 12.20
C LEU A 466 -10.67 -3.20 11.49
N ARG A 467 -11.73 -3.09 10.66
CA ARG A 467 -12.20 -4.20 9.81
C ARG A 467 -11.13 -4.67 8.84
N GLY A 468 -11.15 -5.95 8.48
CA GLY A 468 -10.11 -6.64 7.74
C GLY A 468 -9.94 -6.27 6.26
N LEU A 469 -10.74 -5.37 5.67
CA LEU A 469 -10.68 -4.97 4.27
C LEU A 469 -10.75 -6.15 3.27
N TRP A 470 -11.54 -7.20 3.57
CA TRP A 470 -11.67 -8.36 2.70
C TRP A 470 -12.41 -8.04 1.41
N ILE A 471 -13.46 -7.20 1.46
CA ILE A 471 -14.25 -6.84 0.27
C ILE A 471 -13.37 -6.13 -0.77
N PRO A 472 -12.67 -5.02 -0.47
CA PRO A 472 -11.78 -4.40 -1.46
C PRO A 472 -10.66 -5.33 -1.92
N PHE A 473 -10.11 -6.16 -1.02
CA PHE A 473 -9.10 -7.14 -1.39
C PHE A 473 -9.59 -8.15 -2.44
N LEU A 474 -10.77 -8.75 -2.21
CA LEU A 474 -11.35 -9.74 -3.12
C LEU A 474 -11.75 -9.10 -4.46
N LEU A 475 -12.39 -7.92 -4.44
CA LEU A 475 -12.85 -7.24 -5.64
C LEU A 475 -11.68 -6.85 -6.56
N VAL A 476 -10.60 -6.28 -6.01
CA VAL A 476 -9.43 -5.89 -6.81
C VAL A 476 -8.71 -7.12 -7.38
N ASN A 477 -8.53 -8.19 -6.57
CA ASN A 477 -7.89 -9.40 -7.06
C ASN A 477 -8.73 -10.15 -8.10
N ALA A 478 -10.05 -10.26 -7.88
CA ALA A 478 -10.95 -10.89 -8.85
C ALA A 478 -11.02 -10.10 -10.15
N GLY A 479 -11.12 -8.76 -10.07
CA GLY A 479 -11.09 -7.88 -11.24
C GLY A 479 -9.79 -8.03 -12.02
N CYS A 480 -8.65 -7.98 -11.35
CA CYS A 480 -7.33 -8.16 -11.97
C CYS A 480 -7.19 -9.55 -12.62
N LEU A 481 -7.61 -10.62 -11.95
CA LEU A 481 -7.58 -11.97 -12.49
C LEU A 481 -8.46 -12.09 -13.74
N MET A 482 -9.70 -11.59 -13.66
CA MET A 482 -10.61 -11.55 -14.81
C MET A 482 -9.98 -10.74 -15.95
N ARG A 483 -9.43 -9.58 -15.66
CA ARG A 483 -8.79 -8.73 -16.66
C ARG A 483 -7.65 -9.46 -17.37
N VAL A 484 -6.71 -10.03 -16.63
CA VAL A 484 -5.55 -10.72 -17.18
C VAL A 484 -5.98 -11.94 -18.00
N ALA A 485 -6.82 -12.81 -17.45
CA ALA A 485 -7.22 -14.06 -18.09
C ALA A 485 -8.09 -13.82 -19.33
N PHE A 486 -9.15 -13.03 -19.19
CA PHE A 486 -10.11 -12.84 -20.30
C PHE A 486 -9.60 -11.85 -21.34
N GLN A 487 -8.69 -10.95 -21.00
CA GLN A 487 -8.03 -10.15 -22.02
C GLN A 487 -7.14 -11.02 -22.93
N ILE A 488 -6.37 -11.95 -22.40
CA ILE A 488 -5.63 -12.93 -23.22
C ILE A 488 -6.60 -13.78 -24.04
N ALA A 489 -7.71 -14.20 -23.43
CA ALA A 489 -8.72 -15.02 -24.10
C ALA A 489 -9.40 -14.31 -25.30
N THR A 490 -9.33 -12.96 -25.39
CA THR A 490 -9.87 -12.22 -26.55
C THR A 490 -9.15 -12.56 -27.87
N ASP A 491 -7.92 -13.02 -27.85
CA ASP A 491 -7.21 -13.48 -29.05
C ASP A 491 -7.79 -14.80 -29.60
N PHE A 492 -8.50 -15.56 -28.77
CA PHE A 492 -9.07 -16.85 -29.14
C PHE A 492 -10.59 -16.81 -29.30
N ARG A 493 -11.30 -16.01 -28.50
CA ARG A 493 -12.76 -16.03 -28.40
C ARG A 493 -13.34 -14.64 -28.18
N GLU A 494 -14.28 -14.24 -29.02
CA GLU A 494 -14.95 -12.93 -28.93
C GLU A 494 -15.79 -12.76 -27.65
N TRP A 495 -16.37 -13.84 -27.12
CA TRP A 495 -17.15 -13.75 -25.87
C TRP A 495 -16.33 -13.33 -24.66
N ALA A 496 -14.99 -13.39 -24.75
CA ALA A 496 -14.11 -12.94 -23.68
C ALA A 496 -14.09 -11.41 -23.51
N TYR A 497 -14.42 -10.65 -24.56
CA TYR A 497 -14.44 -9.18 -24.51
C TYR A 497 -15.39 -8.59 -23.47
N PRO A 498 -16.69 -8.96 -23.43
CA PRO A 498 -17.61 -8.46 -22.40
C PRO A 498 -17.16 -8.83 -20.98
N VAL A 499 -16.61 -10.02 -20.79
CA VAL A 499 -16.13 -10.47 -19.48
C VAL A 499 -14.91 -9.63 -19.04
N ALA A 500 -13.94 -9.42 -19.94
CA ALA A 500 -12.85 -8.50 -19.69
C ALA A 500 -13.38 -7.08 -19.42
N GLY A 501 -14.42 -6.64 -20.13
CA GLY A 501 -15.06 -5.34 -19.96
C GLY A 501 -15.56 -5.07 -18.54
N VAL A 502 -16.22 -6.05 -17.92
CA VAL A 502 -16.79 -5.91 -16.57
C VAL A 502 -15.70 -5.91 -15.46
N SER A 503 -14.53 -6.48 -15.74
CA SER A 503 -13.46 -6.59 -14.73
C SER A 503 -13.05 -5.24 -14.11
N GLY A 504 -13.05 -4.16 -14.93
CA GLY A 504 -12.72 -2.81 -14.45
C GLY A 504 -13.69 -2.26 -13.42
N LEU A 505 -14.96 -2.67 -13.45
CA LEU A 505 -15.95 -2.28 -12.45
C LEU A 505 -15.67 -2.92 -11.08
N LEU A 506 -15.18 -4.17 -11.06
CA LEU A 506 -14.79 -4.84 -9.82
C LEU A 506 -13.59 -4.14 -9.19
N GLU A 507 -12.56 -3.84 -9.99
CA GLU A 507 -11.38 -3.11 -9.54
C GLU A 507 -11.75 -1.72 -8.99
N LEU A 508 -12.53 -0.95 -9.75
CA LEU A 508 -13.02 0.36 -9.35
C LEU A 508 -13.81 0.32 -8.04
N SER A 509 -14.73 -0.63 -7.90
CA SER A 509 -15.54 -0.81 -6.69
C SER A 509 -14.68 -1.13 -5.47
N GLY A 510 -13.69 -2.03 -5.63
CA GLY A 510 -12.74 -2.37 -4.58
C GLY A 510 -11.89 -1.17 -4.14
N ILE A 511 -11.37 -0.41 -5.09
CA ILE A 511 -10.58 0.82 -4.82
C ILE A 511 -11.46 1.89 -4.17
N ALA A 512 -12.72 2.05 -4.61
CA ALA A 512 -13.64 3.03 -4.03
C ALA A 512 -13.96 2.74 -2.56
N ILE A 513 -14.30 1.49 -2.23
CA ILE A 513 -14.57 1.08 -0.85
C ILE A 513 -13.34 1.32 0.04
N TRP A 514 -12.15 0.95 -0.45
CA TRP A 514 -10.91 1.18 0.25
C TRP A 514 -10.60 2.68 0.40
N GLY A 515 -10.75 3.46 -0.67
CA GLY A 515 -10.48 4.88 -0.70
C GLY A 515 -11.37 5.67 0.26
N ILE A 516 -12.68 5.39 0.28
CA ILE A 516 -13.63 5.98 1.23
C ILE A 516 -13.23 5.67 2.68
N HIS A 517 -12.86 4.42 2.96
CA HIS A 517 -12.40 4.04 4.29
C HIS A 517 -11.15 4.83 4.72
N LEU A 518 -10.16 4.94 3.84
CA LEU A 518 -8.93 5.68 4.10
C LEU A 518 -9.18 7.18 4.28
N TRP A 519 -10.05 7.74 3.43
CA TRP A 519 -10.48 9.15 3.49
C TRP A 519 -11.10 9.50 4.85
N ARG A 520 -11.97 8.63 5.37
CA ARG A 520 -12.59 8.83 6.69
C ARG A 520 -11.55 8.89 7.81
N ILE A 521 -10.55 7.99 7.79
CA ILE A 521 -9.46 7.99 8.79
C ILE A 521 -8.63 9.28 8.67
N MET A 522 -8.28 9.71 7.47
CA MET A 522 -7.53 10.96 7.26
C MET A 522 -8.30 12.21 7.70
N ASN A 523 -9.62 12.14 7.78
CA ASN A 523 -10.50 13.20 8.32
C ASN A 523 -10.80 13.05 9.81
N GLY A 524 -10.03 12.22 10.53
CA GLY A 524 -10.14 12.10 11.98
C GLY A 524 -11.16 11.07 12.48
N TRP A 525 -11.78 10.27 11.57
CA TRP A 525 -12.63 9.18 12.03
C TRP A 525 -11.81 8.13 12.77
N LYS A 526 -12.29 7.76 13.95
CA LYS A 526 -11.76 6.66 14.76
C LYS A 526 -12.88 5.68 15.03
N PRO A 527 -12.58 4.37 15.18
CA PRO A 527 -13.57 3.44 15.70
C PRO A 527 -14.04 3.91 17.08
N ALA A 528 -15.32 3.77 17.36
CA ALA A 528 -15.85 4.10 18.69
C ALA A 528 -15.02 3.34 19.74
N ASP A 529 -14.57 4.03 20.77
CA ASP A 529 -14.06 3.41 21.98
C ASP A 529 -15.22 2.64 22.61
N GLN A 530 -15.45 1.42 22.14
CA GLN A 530 -16.20 0.47 22.96
C GLN A 530 -15.27 0.19 24.13
N PRO A 531 -15.64 0.57 25.35
CA PRO A 531 -14.94 0.06 26.50
C PRO A 531 -14.96 -1.46 26.32
N VAL A 532 -13.80 -2.08 26.34
CA VAL A 532 -13.73 -3.54 26.53
C VAL A 532 -14.24 -3.72 27.96
N ILE A 533 -15.56 -3.88 28.09
CA ILE A 533 -16.18 -4.27 29.35
C ILE A 533 -15.69 -5.70 29.50
N ARG A 534 -14.58 -5.86 30.23
CA ARG A 534 -14.20 -7.17 30.73
C ARG A 534 -15.34 -7.59 31.65
N PRO A 535 -15.99 -8.71 31.38
CA PRO A 535 -17.03 -9.17 32.26
C PRO A 535 -16.43 -9.37 33.66
N THR A 536 -17.19 -9.04 34.67
CA THR A 536 -16.85 -9.30 36.09
C THR A 536 -17.01 -10.79 36.45
N ARG A 537 -17.63 -11.57 35.57
CA ARG A 537 -17.85 -13.01 35.67
C ARG A 537 -18.01 -13.60 34.27
N ILE A 538 -17.38 -14.75 34.01
CA ILE A 538 -17.57 -15.54 32.81
C ILE A 538 -18.90 -16.28 32.94
N THR A 539 -19.76 -16.19 31.91
CA THR A 539 -21.08 -16.82 31.86
C THR A 539 -21.15 -17.92 30.78
N ALA A 540 -22.20 -18.74 30.84
CA ALA A 540 -22.41 -19.83 29.90
C ALA A 540 -22.56 -19.36 28.43
N ASP A 541 -23.00 -18.13 28.21
CA ASP A 541 -23.25 -17.58 26.87
C ASP A 541 -22.05 -16.80 26.30
N ASP A 542 -21.00 -16.58 27.10
CA ASP A 542 -19.78 -15.95 26.65
C ASP A 542 -19.06 -16.80 25.60
N LYS A 543 -18.49 -16.15 24.62
CA LYS A 543 -17.77 -16.84 23.53
C LYS A 543 -16.36 -17.19 23.94
N ILE A 544 -15.97 -18.45 23.75
CA ILE A 544 -14.66 -18.97 24.16
C ILE A 544 -13.51 -18.14 23.61
N GLY A 545 -13.59 -17.70 22.34
CA GLY A 545 -12.55 -16.85 21.74
C GLY A 545 -12.43 -15.48 22.41
N LEU A 546 -13.53 -14.91 22.92
CA LEU A 546 -13.52 -13.66 23.68
C LEU A 546 -12.96 -13.86 25.09
N ILE A 547 -13.33 -14.95 25.76
CA ILE A 547 -12.81 -15.30 27.09
C ILE A 547 -11.29 -15.41 27.05
N VAL A 548 -10.73 -16.10 26.08
CA VAL A 548 -9.27 -16.24 25.93
C VAL A 548 -8.61 -14.89 25.57
N ASP A 549 -9.30 -14.01 24.84
CA ASP A 549 -8.80 -12.66 24.55
C ASP A 549 -8.80 -11.75 25.81
N TRP A 550 -9.81 -11.90 26.70
CA TRP A 550 -9.93 -11.14 27.95
C TRP A 550 -9.05 -11.69 29.06
N PHE A 551 -8.98 -13.02 29.16
CA PHE A 551 -8.31 -13.80 30.20
C PHE A 551 -7.43 -14.89 29.58
N PRO A 552 -6.25 -14.54 29.04
CA PRO A 552 -5.33 -15.49 28.37
C PRO A 552 -4.95 -16.68 29.24
N GLU A 553 -4.98 -16.52 30.56
CA GLU A 553 -4.73 -17.54 31.58
C GLU A 553 -5.76 -18.67 31.56
N THR A 554 -6.93 -18.47 30.98
CA THR A 554 -7.96 -19.53 30.82
C THR A 554 -7.63 -20.52 29.69
N LEU A 555 -6.71 -20.18 28.79
CA LEU A 555 -6.37 -21.02 27.64
C LEU A 555 -5.80 -22.40 28.05
N PRO A 556 -4.85 -22.51 29.01
CA PRO A 556 -4.37 -23.82 29.47
C PRO A 556 -5.49 -24.70 30.04
N VAL A 557 -6.42 -24.11 30.80
CA VAL A 557 -7.57 -24.82 31.35
C VAL A 557 -8.44 -25.39 30.22
N LEU A 558 -8.81 -24.57 29.26
CA LEU A 558 -9.61 -25.01 28.12
C LEU A 558 -8.91 -26.13 27.34
N VAL A 559 -7.61 -26.01 27.08
CA VAL A 559 -6.85 -27.02 26.35
C VAL A 559 -6.79 -28.35 27.13
N SER A 560 -6.61 -28.30 28.45
CA SER A 560 -6.60 -29.51 29.30
C SER A 560 -7.96 -30.24 29.34
N LYS A 561 -9.07 -29.49 29.14
CA LYS A 561 -10.44 -30.05 29.07
C LYS A 561 -10.82 -30.55 27.66
N GLY A 562 -9.84 -30.66 26.73
CA GLY A 562 -10.07 -31.24 25.41
C GLY A 562 -10.29 -30.22 24.28
N PHE A 563 -10.26 -28.90 24.57
CA PHE A 563 -10.36 -27.85 23.54
C PHE A 563 -9.02 -27.65 22.82
N THR A 564 -8.35 -28.74 22.44
CA THR A 564 -7.03 -28.71 21.78
C THR A 564 -6.94 -27.80 20.53
N PRO A 565 -8.01 -27.62 19.70
CA PRO A 565 -7.97 -26.69 18.59
C PRO A 565 -7.69 -25.23 19.00
N LEU A 566 -7.96 -24.85 20.26
CA LEU A 566 -7.66 -23.51 20.78
C LEU A 566 -6.15 -23.22 20.89
N ALA A 567 -5.30 -24.23 20.89
CA ALA A 567 -3.86 -24.03 20.78
C ALA A 567 -3.48 -23.32 19.47
N ASN A 568 -4.31 -23.48 18.40
CA ASN A 568 -4.10 -22.80 17.13
C ASN A 568 -4.71 -21.38 17.16
N PRO A 569 -3.90 -20.31 16.98
CA PRO A 569 -4.38 -18.92 16.96
C PRO A 569 -5.46 -18.63 15.89
N ALA A 570 -5.44 -19.34 14.76
CA ALA A 570 -6.45 -19.17 13.72
C ALA A 570 -7.82 -19.67 14.17
N MET A 571 -7.87 -20.81 14.86
CA MET A 571 -9.12 -21.38 15.41
C MET A 571 -9.71 -20.48 16.50
N ARG A 572 -8.88 -19.87 17.34
CA ARG A 572 -9.33 -18.87 18.34
C ARG A 572 -10.01 -17.67 17.72
N ARG A 573 -9.53 -17.21 16.57
CA ARG A 573 -10.08 -16.02 15.88
C ARG A 573 -11.32 -16.32 15.03
N THR A 574 -11.61 -17.57 14.75
CA THR A 574 -12.72 -18.00 13.88
C THR A 574 -13.77 -18.78 14.67
N ILE A 575 -13.65 -20.07 14.74
CA ILE A 575 -14.65 -20.97 15.33
C ILE A 575 -14.89 -20.65 16.81
N ALA A 576 -13.84 -20.41 17.59
CA ALA A 576 -14.00 -20.13 19.02
C ALA A 576 -14.78 -18.83 19.32
N ARG A 577 -14.84 -17.90 18.40
CA ARG A 577 -15.67 -16.68 18.52
C ARG A 577 -17.15 -16.91 18.23
N ALA A 578 -17.50 -18.03 17.60
CA ALA A 578 -18.89 -18.43 17.34
C ALA A 578 -19.43 -19.34 18.45
N VAL A 579 -18.55 -20.10 19.14
CA VAL A 579 -18.91 -21.11 20.13
C VAL A 579 -18.97 -20.49 21.54
N SER A 580 -20.11 -20.67 22.25
CA SER A 580 -20.24 -20.28 23.66
C SER A 580 -19.70 -21.36 24.59
N VAL A 581 -19.44 -21.00 25.87
CA VAL A 581 -19.03 -21.98 26.89
C VAL A 581 -20.05 -23.12 27.01
N ARG A 582 -21.34 -22.81 26.97
CA ARG A 582 -22.44 -23.80 26.99
C ARG A 582 -22.34 -24.77 25.82
N MET A 583 -22.16 -24.27 24.60
CA MET A 583 -22.05 -25.12 23.41
C MET A 583 -20.80 -26.01 23.47
N ALA A 584 -19.73 -25.46 23.96
CA ALA A 584 -18.45 -26.15 24.08
C ALA A 584 -18.49 -27.24 25.16
N ALA A 585 -19.07 -26.94 26.34
CA ALA A 585 -19.27 -27.90 27.41
C ALA A 585 -20.15 -29.08 26.94
N ALA A 586 -21.26 -28.79 26.25
CA ALA A 586 -22.14 -29.81 25.68
C ALA A 586 -21.43 -30.70 24.64
N HIS A 587 -20.62 -30.10 23.77
CA HIS A 587 -19.88 -30.85 22.74
C HIS A 587 -18.83 -31.80 23.34
N HIS A 588 -18.17 -31.39 24.41
CA HIS A 588 -17.14 -32.19 25.09
C HIS A 588 -17.68 -33.00 26.28
N GLN A 589 -19.01 -33.04 26.48
CA GLN A 589 -19.68 -33.74 27.57
C GLN A 589 -19.15 -33.37 28.97
N LEU A 590 -18.81 -32.06 29.14
CA LEU A 590 -18.33 -31.52 30.40
C LEU A 590 -19.49 -30.94 31.22
N ASP A 591 -19.37 -31.01 32.54
CA ASP A 591 -20.25 -30.28 33.43
C ASP A 591 -20.06 -28.76 33.25
N LEU A 592 -21.14 -28.06 32.88
CA LEU A 592 -21.10 -26.66 32.57
C LEU A 592 -20.78 -25.80 33.80
N GLU A 593 -21.35 -26.13 34.94
CA GLU A 593 -21.18 -25.34 36.18
C GLU A 593 -19.75 -25.48 36.69
N ALA A 594 -19.20 -26.72 36.70
CA ALA A 594 -17.84 -27.00 37.08
C ALA A 594 -16.82 -26.28 36.13
N LEU A 595 -17.08 -26.28 34.82
CA LEU A 595 -16.24 -25.56 33.86
C LEU A 595 -16.28 -24.05 34.08
N LEU A 596 -17.46 -23.48 34.32
CA LEU A 596 -17.62 -22.05 34.62
C LEU A 596 -16.93 -21.64 35.92
N GLU A 597 -17.02 -22.45 36.95
CA GLU A 597 -16.35 -22.22 38.23
C GLU A 597 -14.83 -22.19 38.05
N GLU A 598 -14.27 -23.17 37.34
CA GLU A 598 -12.84 -23.27 37.07
C GLU A 598 -12.33 -22.09 36.22
N LEU A 599 -13.06 -21.71 35.16
CA LEU A 599 -12.72 -20.58 34.34
C LEU A 599 -12.77 -19.25 35.12
N ASN A 600 -13.79 -19.06 35.97
CA ASN A 600 -13.91 -17.88 36.80
C ASN A 600 -12.83 -17.83 37.90
N ALA A 601 -12.47 -18.97 38.50
CA ALA A 601 -11.40 -19.05 39.49
C ALA A 601 -10.06 -18.66 38.90
N VAL A 602 -9.77 -19.07 37.66
CA VAL A 602 -8.52 -18.72 36.96
C VAL A 602 -8.53 -17.26 36.49
N ALA A 603 -9.66 -16.78 35.96
CA ALA A 603 -9.78 -15.42 35.41
C ALA A 603 -9.76 -14.33 36.50
N PHE A 604 -10.32 -14.58 37.68
CA PHE A 604 -10.50 -13.57 38.75
C PHE A 604 -9.72 -13.87 40.03
N GLY A 605 -8.99 -14.99 40.11
CA GLY A 605 -8.29 -15.42 41.31
C GLY A 605 -9.27 -15.79 42.43
N CYS A 606 -8.79 -16.39 43.52
CA CYS A 606 -9.63 -16.61 44.71
C CYS A 606 -9.93 -15.28 45.42
N GLN A 607 -10.78 -14.43 44.85
CA GLN A 607 -11.43 -13.37 45.60
C GLN A 607 -12.82 -13.85 46.06
N SER A 608 -12.81 -14.33 47.33
CA SER A 608 -13.92 -14.32 48.28
C SER A 608 -15.20 -15.12 47.95
N ALA A 609 -15.26 -16.26 48.53
CA ALA A 609 -16.48 -16.72 49.20
C ALA A 609 -16.76 -15.74 50.40
N ASN A 610 -17.35 -14.59 50.17
CA ASN A 610 -18.04 -13.77 51.16
C ASN A 610 -18.48 -12.42 50.57
N ALA A 611 -19.57 -12.44 49.82
CA ALA A 611 -20.45 -11.28 49.67
C ALA A 611 -21.85 -11.80 49.38
N ALA A 612 -22.70 -11.70 50.37
CA ALA A 612 -24.13 -11.94 50.25
C ALA A 612 -24.76 -10.94 49.22
N PRO A 613 -25.86 -11.32 48.54
CA PRO A 613 -26.42 -10.49 47.50
C PRO A 613 -27.11 -9.26 48.11
N ASP A 614 -26.54 -8.10 47.92
CA ASP A 614 -27.22 -6.82 48.16
C ASP A 614 -28.31 -6.62 47.08
N ARG A 615 -29.55 -6.47 47.53
CA ARG A 615 -30.71 -6.18 46.67
C ARG A 615 -30.53 -4.80 46.05
N PRO A 616 -30.78 -4.60 44.76
CA PRO A 616 -30.78 -3.26 44.19
C PRO A 616 -31.99 -2.48 44.64
N SER A 617 -31.76 -1.39 45.37
CA SER A 617 -32.74 -0.33 45.62
C SER A 617 -33.03 0.37 44.28
N GLY A 618 -34.34 0.48 43.99
CA GLY A 618 -34.85 1.02 42.73
C GLY A 618 -34.39 2.45 42.45
N VAL A 619 -33.97 2.67 41.23
CA VAL A 619 -33.86 4.02 40.64
C VAL A 619 -34.96 4.17 39.61
N SER A 620 -35.86 5.09 39.92
CA SER A 620 -36.97 5.55 39.11
C SER A 620 -36.46 6.14 37.78
N LEU A 621 -36.96 5.62 36.68
CA LEU A 621 -36.81 6.21 35.35
C LEU A 621 -37.78 7.40 35.21
N THR A 622 -37.26 8.62 35.20
CA THR A 622 -38.00 9.78 34.74
C THR A 622 -37.74 9.96 33.25
N VAL A 623 -38.74 9.67 32.45
CA VAL A 623 -38.79 9.97 31.02
C VAL A 623 -38.93 11.47 30.85
N LEU A 624 -38.01 12.12 30.18
CA LEU A 624 -38.18 13.46 29.60
C LEU A 624 -38.19 13.35 28.09
N ASN A 625 -39.42 13.40 27.53
CA ASN A 625 -39.67 13.84 26.16
C ASN A 625 -39.33 15.32 26.05
N HIS A 626 -38.56 15.71 25.02
CA HIS A 626 -38.82 16.95 24.26
C HIS A 626 -38.05 16.95 22.94
N ALA A 627 -38.87 17.10 21.86
CA ALA A 627 -38.67 17.70 20.53
C ALA A 627 -37.41 17.38 19.71
#